data_601f491a0032acad178d9d1cbf2f177f
#
_entry.id   601f491a0032acad178d9d1cbf2f177f
#
_cell.length_a   1.000
_cell.length_b   1.000
_cell.length_c   1.000
_cell.angle_alpha   90.00
_cell.angle_beta   90.00
_cell.angle_gamma   90.00
#
_symmetry.space_group_name_H-M   'P 1'
#
loop_
_entity.id
_entity.type
_entity.pdbx_description
1 polymer ?
#
loop_
_entity_poly.entity_id
_entity_poly.type
_entity_poly.pdbx_seq_one_letter_code
_entity_poly.pdbx_strand_id
1 'polypeptide(L)'
;MAIRAVVFDLFKTLGEFERTITDEDATSLLRDGGYEVYPQAWRHAFSFVVFVDYPKQGFDSHEALFKQVFRRLEVDVDDDAVHDLADMFRGSPFRLYPESLEAVRRVHSMWLNTAIATSTPKPFFRTGVKPIAEYIDFICTGYEAGYEKSNPRIYKVVSDRLQVKPEETVVIGDDPVLDIYNAKRQGMRAIHIPREAELSELADGVAGDVLEAVKIVEGWV
;
A
#
# COMPACT_ATOMS: atom_id res chain seq x y z
N MET A 1 -2.33 16.12 -22.63
CA MET A 1 -2.74 16.95 -21.48
C MET A 1 -1.60 16.97 -20.51
N ALA A 2 -1.36 18.11 -19.85
CA ALA A 2 -0.34 18.23 -18.83
C ALA A 2 -0.74 17.42 -17.58
N ILE A 3 0.22 16.76 -16.93
CA ILE A 3 0.02 16.07 -15.66
C ILE A 3 -0.13 17.10 -14.55
N ARG A 4 -1.06 16.86 -13.64
CA ARG A 4 -1.34 17.69 -12.47
C ARG A 4 -1.29 16.92 -11.15
N ALA A 5 -1.30 15.58 -11.21
CA ALA A 5 -1.20 14.73 -10.03
C ALA A 5 -0.35 13.49 -10.28
N VAL A 6 0.40 13.09 -9.25
CA VAL A 6 1.13 11.82 -9.19
C VAL A 6 0.57 10.99 -8.05
N VAL A 7 0.23 9.75 -8.34
CA VAL A 7 -0.22 8.75 -7.38
C VAL A 7 0.83 7.66 -7.29
N PHE A 8 1.42 7.52 -6.13
CA PHE A 8 2.39 6.45 -5.85
C PHE A 8 1.69 5.25 -5.25
N ASP A 9 2.04 4.06 -5.71
CA ASP A 9 1.89 2.88 -4.87
C ASP A 9 2.90 2.95 -3.71
N LEU A 10 2.70 2.12 -2.68
CA LEU A 10 3.52 2.15 -1.48
C LEU A 10 4.53 1.00 -1.43
N PHE A 11 4.02 -0.27 -1.40
CA PHE A 11 4.84 -1.44 -1.19
C PHE A 11 5.59 -1.83 -2.46
N LYS A 12 6.91 -2.03 -2.39
CA LYS A 12 7.82 -2.25 -3.54
C LYS A 12 7.92 -1.07 -4.52
N THR A 13 7.20 0.01 -4.29
CA THR A 13 7.32 1.27 -5.05
C THR A 13 8.07 2.34 -4.28
N LEU A 14 7.52 2.79 -3.14
CA LEU A 14 8.17 3.77 -2.25
C LEU A 14 9.00 3.12 -1.14
N GLY A 15 8.81 1.83 -0.86
CA GLY A 15 9.53 1.13 0.19
C GLY A 15 9.03 -0.29 0.40
N GLU A 16 9.56 -0.93 1.42
CA GLU A 16 9.21 -2.30 1.79
C GLU A 16 9.32 -2.52 3.29
N PHE A 17 8.86 -3.67 3.77
CA PHE A 17 9.09 -4.08 5.16
C PHE A 17 10.52 -4.61 5.32
N GLU A 18 11.17 -4.29 6.45
CA GLU A 18 12.53 -4.77 6.76
C GLU A 18 12.63 -6.30 6.69
N ARG A 19 11.56 -6.97 7.07
CA ARG A 19 11.43 -8.42 6.98
C ARG A 19 9.96 -8.76 6.66
N THR A 20 9.73 -9.72 5.79
CA THR A 20 8.41 -10.30 5.60
C THR A 20 8.10 -11.23 6.78
N ILE A 21 7.04 -10.91 7.54
CA ILE A 21 6.47 -11.83 8.53
C ILE A 21 5.64 -12.88 7.78
N THR A 22 6.05 -14.12 7.86
CA THR A 22 5.36 -15.23 7.18
C THR A 22 4.18 -15.74 8.02
N ASP A 23 3.28 -16.50 7.38
CA ASP A 23 2.19 -17.16 8.11
C ASP A 23 2.74 -18.15 9.17
N GLU A 24 3.87 -18.78 8.89
CA GLU A 24 4.54 -19.68 9.84
C GLU A 24 5.13 -18.93 11.03
N ASP A 25 5.74 -17.75 10.82
CA ASP A 25 6.23 -16.91 11.92
C ASP A 25 5.08 -16.58 12.89
N ALA A 26 3.94 -16.10 12.34
CA ALA A 26 2.78 -15.72 13.15
C ALA A 26 2.17 -16.92 13.89
N THR A 27 2.00 -18.06 13.21
CA THR A 27 1.40 -19.23 13.84
C THR A 27 2.35 -19.97 14.78
N SER A 28 3.66 -19.88 14.58
CA SER A 28 4.64 -20.39 15.53
C SER A 28 4.59 -19.64 16.84
N LEU A 29 4.56 -18.30 16.78
CA LEU A 29 4.40 -17.46 17.97
C LEU A 29 3.11 -17.82 18.74
N LEU A 30 1.99 -17.98 18.05
CA LEU A 30 0.72 -18.38 18.67
C LEU A 30 0.79 -19.77 19.30
N ARG A 31 1.44 -20.72 18.65
CA ARG A 31 1.63 -22.10 19.17
C ARG A 31 2.48 -22.10 20.44
N ASP A 32 3.52 -21.28 20.50
CA ASP A 32 4.36 -21.11 21.69
C ASP A 32 3.55 -20.53 22.87
N GLY A 33 2.54 -19.71 22.58
CA GLY A 33 1.56 -19.20 23.53
C GLY A 33 0.41 -20.17 23.87
N GLY A 34 0.43 -21.41 23.27
CA GLY A 34 -0.59 -22.43 23.53
C GLY A 34 -1.82 -22.39 22.62
N TYR A 35 -1.80 -21.61 21.56
CA TYR A 35 -2.92 -21.46 20.62
C TYR A 35 -2.65 -22.28 19.32
N GLU A 36 -3.52 -23.21 19.03
CA GLU A 36 -3.41 -24.02 17.79
C GLU A 36 -4.07 -23.29 16.61
N VAL A 37 -3.24 -22.62 15.80
CA VAL A 37 -3.66 -21.99 14.56
C VAL A 37 -2.81 -22.52 13.42
N TYR A 38 -3.43 -23.03 12.36
CA TYR A 38 -2.72 -23.51 11.18
C TYR A 38 -2.36 -22.35 10.24
N PRO A 39 -1.15 -22.37 9.60
CA PRO A 39 -0.71 -21.28 8.71
C PRO A 39 -1.70 -20.94 7.58
N GLN A 40 -2.35 -21.95 7.01
CA GLN A 40 -3.35 -21.73 5.95
C GLN A 40 -4.61 -21.04 6.50
N ALA A 41 -5.09 -21.41 7.69
CA ALA A 41 -6.24 -20.76 8.33
C ALA A 41 -5.91 -19.32 8.68
N TRP A 42 -4.72 -19.08 9.24
CA TRP A 42 -4.19 -17.75 9.49
C TRP A 42 -4.18 -16.88 8.22
N ARG A 43 -3.55 -17.39 7.14
CA ARG A 43 -3.48 -16.68 5.86
C ARG A 43 -4.86 -16.27 5.34
N HIS A 44 -5.83 -17.19 5.36
CA HIS A 44 -7.19 -16.90 4.92
C HIS A 44 -7.85 -15.83 5.77
N ALA A 45 -7.79 -15.95 7.10
CA ALA A 45 -8.39 -14.99 8.01
C ALA A 45 -7.73 -13.61 7.91
N PHE A 46 -6.39 -13.56 7.90
CA PHE A 46 -5.63 -12.33 7.78
C PHE A 46 -5.90 -11.63 6.44
N SER A 47 -5.84 -12.36 5.33
CA SER A 47 -6.15 -11.81 4.01
C SER A 47 -7.59 -11.28 3.95
N PHE A 48 -8.55 -12.00 4.53
CA PHE A 48 -9.93 -11.55 4.57
C PHE A 48 -10.08 -10.25 5.38
N VAL A 49 -9.41 -10.15 6.51
CA VAL A 49 -9.42 -8.92 7.33
C VAL A 49 -8.79 -7.76 6.57
N VAL A 50 -7.66 -7.96 5.90
CA VAL A 50 -6.96 -6.91 5.15
C VAL A 50 -7.76 -6.45 3.93
N PHE A 51 -8.32 -7.38 3.15
CA PHE A 51 -8.92 -7.04 1.86
C PHE A 51 -10.44 -6.88 1.88
N VAL A 52 -11.12 -7.36 2.93
CA VAL A 52 -12.58 -7.30 3.02
C VAL A 52 -13.07 -6.49 4.21
N ASP A 53 -12.49 -6.70 5.40
CA ASP A 53 -12.96 -6.01 6.60
C ASP A 53 -12.36 -4.61 6.71
N TYR A 54 -11.06 -4.45 6.46
CA TYR A 54 -10.37 -3.15 6.56
C TYR A 54 -11.00 -2.06 5.68
N PRO A 55 -11.35 -2.31 4.41
CA PRO A 55 -12.06 -1.31 3.60
C PRO A 55 -13.40 -0.83 4.16
N LYS A 56 -14.05 -1.63 5.02
CA LYS A 56 -15.38 -1.33 5.55
C LYS A 56 -15.35 -0.60 6.89
N GLN A 57 -14.38 -0.91 7.75
CA GLN A 57 -14.39 -0.43 9.14
C GLN A 57 -13.08 0.22 9.59
N GLY A 58 -11.99 0.03 8.85
CA GLY A 58 -10.67 0.50 9.26
C GLY A 58 -10.16 -0.16 10.54
N PHE A 59 -8.87 -0.02 10.80
CA PHE A 59 -8.25 -0.40 12.08
C PHE A 59 -7.15 0.61 12.39
N ASP A 60 -7.12 1.14 13.62
CA ASP A 60 -6.17 2.17 14.02
C ASP A 60 -4.86 1.59 14.59
N SER A 61 -4.83 0.30 14.91
CA SER A 61 -3.66 -0.38 15.46
C SER A 61 -3.55 -1.82 14.96
N HIS A 62 -2.36 -2.41 15.13
CA HIS A 62 -2.13 -3.83 14.85
C HIS A 62 -3.03 -4.70 15.72
N GLU A 63 -3.18 -4.37 17.01
CA GLU A 63 -4.01 -5.10 17.95
C GLU A 63 -5.47 -5.14 17.51
N ALA A 64 -6.02 -4.00 17.07
CA ALA A 64 -7.40 -3.94 16.59
C ALA A 64 -7.60 -4.83 15.35
N LEU A 65 -6.62 -4.83 14.44
CA LEU A 65 -6.63 -5.68 13.25
C LEU A 65 -6.52 -7.17 13.63
N PHE A 66 -5.58 -7.54 14.51
CA PHE A 66 -5.39 -8.93 14.91
C PHE A 66 -6.56 -9.47 15.72
N LYS A 67 -7.18 -8.67 16.59
CA LYS A 67 -8.42 -9.06 17.25
C LYS A 67 -9.53 -9.42 16.24
N GLN A 68 -9.58 -8.72 15.10
CA GLN A 68 -10.52 -9.09 14.04
C GLN A 68 -10.11 -10.39 13.33
N VAL A 69 -8.81 -10.66 13.15
CA VAL A 69 -8.33 -11.94 12.61
C VAL A 69 -8.74 -13.11 13.51
N PHE A 70 -8.55 -12.98 14.84
CA PHE A 70 -8.95 -14.01 15.79
C PHE A 70 -10.46 -14.24 15.83
N ARG A 71 -11.27 -13.17 15.71
CA ARG A 71 -12.73 -13.33 15.56
C ARG A 71 -13.10 -14.13 14.32
N ARG A 72 -12.37 -13.97 13.21
CA ARG A 72 -12.56 -14.73 11.98
C ARG A 72 -12.15 -16.19 12.09
N LEU A 73 -11.15 -16.46 12.89
CA LEU A 73 -10.67 -17.81 13.20
C LEU A 73 -11.54 -18.52 14.23
N GLU A 74 -12.42 -17.80 14.94
CA GLU A 74 -13.17 -18.31 16.09
C GLU A 74 -12.24 -18.86 17.19
N VAL A 75 -11.06 -18.24 17.35
CA VAL A 75 -10.07 -18.58 18.37
C VAL A 75 -10.10 -17.50 19.43
N ASP A 76 -10.34 -17.90 20.68
CA ASP A 76 -10.27 -17.03 21.82
C ASP A 76 -8.82 -16.95 22.32
N VAL A 77 -8.25 -15.75 22.25
CA VAL A 77 -6.87 -15.47 22.68
C VAL A 77 -6.88 -14.37 23.73
N ASP A 78 -5.92 -14.40 24.64
CA ASP A 78 -5.72 -13.31 25.59
C ASP A 78 -5.09 -12.05 24.94
N ASP A 79 -5.09 -10.96 25.69
CA ASP A 79 -4.52 -9.70 25.22
C ASP A 79 -2.99 -9.79 25.05
N ASP A 80 -2.29 -10.66 25.80
CA ASP A 80 -0.85 -10.83 25.71
C ASP A 80 -0.46 -11.45 24.35
N ALA A 81 -1.16 -12.49 23.90
CA ALA A 81 -0.94 -13.07 22.56
C ALA A 81 -1.20 -12.08 21.43
N VAL A 82 -2.22 -11.23 21.56
CA VAL A 82 -2.48 -10.14 20.60
C VAL A 82 -1.34 -9.13 20.60
N HIS A 83 -0.80 -8.78 21.77
CA HIS A 83 0.31 -7.84 21.93
C HIS A 83 1.60 -8.40 21.34
N ASP A 84 1.94 -9.63 21.64
CA ASP A 84 3.15 -10.31 21.15
C ASP A 84 3.15 -10.37 19.61
N LEU A 85 1.98 -10.71 19.03
CA LEU A 85 1.82 -10.72 17.59
C LEU A 85 1.97 -9.30 17.00
N ALA A 86 1.36 -8.29 17.62
CA ALA A 86 1.50 -6.91 17.19
C ALA A 86 2.96 -6.41 17.29
N ASP A 87 3.69 -6.82 18.33
CA ASP A 87 5.11 -6.50 18.50
C ASP A 87 5.99 -7.17 17.45
N MET A 88 5.69 -8.42 17.08
CA MET A 88 6.37 -9.10 15.97
C MET A 88 6.28 -8.27 14.67
N PHE A 89 5.08 -7.77 14.32
CA PHE A 89 4.90 -6.95 13.13
C PHE A 89 5.53 -5.55 13.27
N ARG A 90 5.47 -4.94 14.45
CA ARG A 90 6.20 -3.68 14.73
C ARG A 90 7.71 -3.84 14.63
N GLY A 91 8.23 -5.02 14.96
CA GLY A 91 9.65 -5.39 14.80
C GLY A 91 10.10 -5.50 13.35
N SER A 92 9.19 -5.49 12.38
CA SER A 92 9.50 -5.41 10.95
C SER A 92 8.83 -4.18 10.32
N PRO A 93 9.31 -2.95 10.64
CA PRO A 93 8.69 -1.73 10.17
C PRO A 93 8.83 -1.56 8.67
N PHE A 94 7.87 -0.86 8.08
CA PHE A 94 7.99 -0.36 6.71
C PHE A 94 9.09 0.69 6.62
N ARG A 95 9.97 0.55 5.62
CA ARG A 95 11.08 1.47 5.32
C ARG A 95 10.96 1.99 3.90
N LEU A 96 11.13 3.30 3.76
CA LEU A 96 11.26 3.93 2.45
C LEU A 96 12.58 3.50 1.79
N TYR A 97 12.55 3.34 0.48
CA TYR A 97 13.79 3.24 -0.30
C TYR A 97 14.58 4.56 -0.22
N PRO A 98 15.91 4.51 -0.38
CA PRO A 98 16.78 5.70 -0.27
C PRO A 98 16.35 6.85 -1.19
N GLU A 99 15.88 6.53 -2.39
CA GLU A 99 15.48 7.50 -3.41
C GLU A 99 14.07 8.08 -3.22
N SER A 100 13.23 7.47 -2.37
CA SER A 100 11.80 7.82 -2.28
C SER A 100 11.54 9.22 -1.76
N LEU A 101 12.32 9.67 -0.76
CA LEU A 101 12.18 11.04 -0.23
C LEU A 101 12.48 12.07 -1.32
N GLU A 102 13.56 11.88 -2.07
CA GLU A 102 13.93 12.80 -3.15
C GLU A 102 12.89 12.79 -4.28
N ALA A 103 12.39 11.60 -4.66
CA ALA A 103 11.38 11.47 -5.70
C ALA A 103 10.09 12.23 -5.35
N VAL A 104 9.57 12.03 -4.13
CA VAL A 104 8.35 12.70 -3.67
C VAL A 104 8.55 14.22 -3.55
N ARG A 105 9.71 14.68 -3.03
CA ARG A 105 10.05 16.10 -2.97
C ARG A 105 10.12 16.75 -4.35
N ARG A 106 10.65 16.06 -5.37
CA ARG A 106 10.67 16.57 -6.74
C ARG A 106 9.27 16.77 -7.29
N VAL A 107 8.38 15.79 -7.11
CA VAL A 107 6.97 15.92 -7.52
C VAL A 107 6.32 17.13 -6.84
N HIS A 108 6.51 17.28 -5.53
CA HIS A 108 5.99 18.42 -4.79
C HIS A 108 6.55 19.76 -5.30
N SER A 109 7.85 19.80 -5.66
CA SER A 109 8.49 21.04 -6.18
C SER A 109 7.97 21.44 -7.56
N MET A 110 7.38 20.52 -8.32
CA MET A 110 6.68 20.81 -9.58
C MET A 110 5.24 21.33 -9.39
N TRP A 111 4.80 21.54 -8.16
CA TRP A 111 3.44 21.95 -7.80
C TRP A 111 2.37 20.96 -8.27
N LEU A 112 2.73 19.69 -8.35
CA LEU A 112 1.80 18.61 -8.64
C LEU A 112 1.17 18.10 -7.34
N ASN A 113 -0.13 17.79 -7.40
CA ASN A 113 -0.78 17.07 -6.31
C ASN A 113 -0.18 15.67 -6.16
N THR A 114 -0.02 15.22 -4.93
CA THR A 114 0.69 13.98 -4.61
C THR A 114 -0.15 13.09 -3.72
N ALA A 115 -0.36 11.83 -4.11
CA ALA A 115 -1.06 10.87 -3.28
C ALA A 115 -0.34 9.53 -3.20
N ILE A 116 -0.68 8.76 -2.18
CA ILE A 116 -0.35 7.33 -2.08
C ILE A 116 -1.65 6.55 -2.20
N ALA A 117 -1.67 5.49 -3.03
CA ALA A 117 -2.76 4.53 -3.12
C ALA A 117 -2.24 3.13 -2.79
N THR A 118 -2.72 2.52 -1.71
CA THR A 118 -2.19 1.24 -1.21
C THR A 118 -3.27 0.33 -0.66
N SER A 119 -3.10 -0.99 -0.81
CA SER A 119 -3.90 -2.01 -0.12
C SER A 119 -3.42 -2.27 1.32
N THR A 120 -2.22 -1.81 1.67
CA THR A 120 -1.66 -2.01 3.01
C THR A 120 -2.42 -1.21 4.06
N PRO A 121 -2.91 -1.83 5.16
CA PRO A 121 -3.55 -1.10 6.24
C PRO A 121 -2.61 -0.10 6.93
N LYS A 122 -3.16 1.06 7.31
CA LYS A 122 -2.41 2.16 7.94
C LYS A 122 -1.48 1.77 9.09
N PRO A 123 -1.88 0.88 10.04
CA PRO A 123 -1.01 0.51 11.15
C PRO A 123 0.37 0.00 10.73
N PHE A 124 0.45 -0.68 9.58
CA PHE A 124 1.69 -1.30 9.13
C PHE A 124 2.73 -0.31 8.57
N PHE A 125 2.31 0.83 8.04
CA PHE A 125 3.22 1.73 7.33
C PHE A 125 3.28 3.17 7.87
N ARG A 126 2.29 3.61 8.64
CA ARG A 126 2.14 5.04 9.02
C ARG A 126 3.38 5.66 9.67
N THR A 127 4.20 4.87 10.36
CA THR A 127 5.46 5.35 10.96
C THR A 127 6.55 5.48 9.92
N GLY A 128 6.63 4.52 8.99
CA GLY A 128 7.66 4.50 7.94
C GLY A 128 7.52 5.62 6.91
N VAL A 129 6.30 6.10 6.66
CA VAL A 129 6.05 7.18 5.69
C VAL A 129 6.19 8.60 6.28
N LYS A 130 6.44 8.74 7.59
CA LYS A 130 6.61 10.05 8.23
C LYS A 130 7.61 10.98 7.52
N PRO A 131 8.76 10.50 6.99
CA PRO A 131 9.71 11.37 6.30
C PRO A 131 9.18 12.04 5.05
N ILE A 132 8.15 11.48 4.41
CA ILE A 132 7.55 12.04 3.19
C ILE A 132 6.15 12.64 3.43
N ALA A 133 5.64 12.58 4.65
CA ALA A 133 4.24 12.94 4.95
C ALA A 133 3.88 14.39 4.59
N GLU A 134 4.83 15.33 4.74
CA GLU A 134 4.61 16.73 4.42
C GLU A 134 4.48 17.02 2.91
N TYR A 135 4.91 16.07 2.05
CA TYR A 135 4.85 16.17 0.59
C TYR A 135 3.69 15.38 -0.02
N ILE A 136 2.86 14.73 0.81
CA ILE A 136 1.74 13.90 0.38
C ILE A 136 0.42 14.59 0.77
N ASP A 137 -0.37 14.97 -0.23
CA ASP A 137 -1.67 15.62 -0.02
C ASP A 137 -2.74 14.64 0.46
N PHE A 138 -2.66 13.36 0.03
CA PHE A 138 -3.65 12.35 0.38
C PHE A 138 -3.07 10.93 0.39
N ILE A 139 -3.38 10.17 1.44
CA ILE A 139 -3.11 8.71 1.49
C ILE A 139 -4.43 7.97 1.41
N CYS A 140 -4.60 7.22 0.33
CA CYS A 140 -5.78 6.41 0.05
C CYS A 140 -5.46 4.94 0.31
N THR A 141 -5.94 4.42 1.42
CA THR A 141 -5.95 2.98 1.68
C THR A 141 -7.30 2.40 1.27
N GLY A 142 -7.45 1.09 1.40
CA GLY A 142 -8.75 0.45 1.20
C GLY A 142 -9.87 1.06 2.04
N TYR A 143 -9.56 1.55 3.24
CA TYR A 143 -10.55 2.18 4.13
C TYR A 143 -11.01 3.54 3.60
N GLU A 144 -10.12 4.41 3.19
CA GLU A 144 -10.49 5.72 2.63
C GLU A 144 -11.26 5.57 1.31
N ALA A 145 -10.94 4.53 0.54
CA ALA A 145 -11.61 4.27 -0.74
C ALA A 145 -12.95 3.54 -0.59
N GLY A 146 -13.15 2.77 0.48
CA GLY A 146 -14.21 1.77 0.59
C GLY A 146 -14.03 0.54 -0.30
N TYR A 147 -12.87 0.43 -0.96
CA TYR A 147 -12.48 -0.65 -1.86
C TYR A 147 -11.01 -0.97 -1.66
N GLU A 148 -10.64 -2.23 -1.82
CA GLU A 148 -9.24 -2.58 -1.94
C GLU A 148 -8.74 -2.34 -3.39
N LYS A 149 -7.45 -2.41 -3.63
CA LYS A 149 -6.80 -1.92 -4.85
C LYS A 149 -7.09 -2.77 -6.11
N SER A 150 -7.62 -4.00 -5.97
CA SER A 150 -8.12 -4.78 -7.11
C SER A 150 -9.36 -4.13 -7.76
N ASN A 151 -10.08 -3.28 -7.01
CA ASN A 151 -11.12 -2.47 -7.58
C ASN A 151 -10.53 -1.16 -8.15
N PRO A 152 -10.56 -0.94 -9.49
CA PRO A 152 -9.97 0.24 -10.10
C PRO A 152 -10.58 1.56 -9.64
N ARG A 153 -11.75 1.54 -9.00
CA ARG A 153 -12.40 2.75 -8.45
C ARG A 153 -11.58 3.44 -7.37
N ILE A 154 -10.60 2.76 -6.73
CA ILE A 154 -9.68 3.40 -5.78
C ILE A 154 -8.98 4.62 -6.42
N TYR A 155 -8.56 4.50 -7.68
CA TYR A 155 -7.91 5.59 -8.41
C TYR A 155 -8.86 6.74 -8.71
N LYS A 156 -10.15 6.43 -8.97
CA LYS A 156 -11.16 7.48 -9.10
C LYS A 156 -11.35 8.24 -7.79
N VAL A 157 -11.40 7.56 -6.64
CA VAL A 157 -11.48 8.21 -5.33
C VAL A 157 -10.30 9.14 -5.12
N VAL A 158 -9.08 8.71 -5.51
CA VAL A 158 -7.88 9.56 -5.41
C VAL A 158 -8.00 10.81 -6.29
N SER A 159 -8.35 10.67 -7.58
CA SER A 159 -8.46 11.81 -8.49
C SER A 159 -9.57 12.78 -8.07
N ASP A 160 -10.71 12.27 -7.61
CA ASP A 160 -11.81 13.10 -7.07
C ASP A 160 -11.34 13.87 -5.82
N ARG A 161 -10.59 13.23 -4.93
CA ARG A 161 -10.06 13.86 -3.70
C ARG A 161 -9.04 14.94 -3.99
N LEU A 162 -8.18 14.73 -4.99
CA LEU A 162 -7.19 15.71 -5.44
C LEU A 162 -7.79 16.78 -6.38
N GLN A 163 -9.06 16.67 -6.76
CA GLN A 163 -9.76 17.57 -7.69
C GLN A 163 -9.05 17.69 -9.06
N VAL A 164 -8.57 16.57 -9.57
CA VAL A 164 -7.95 16.45 -10.89
C VAL A 164 -8.71 15.44 -11.76
N LYS A 165 -8.56 15.57 -13.07
CA LYS A 165 -9.13 14.58 -13.99
C LYS A 165 -8.23 13.35 -14.09
N PRO A 166 -8.79 12.16 -14.39
CA PRO A 166 -7.99 10.96 -14.60
C PRO A 166 -6.88 11.15 -15.64
N GLU A 167 -7.15 11.78 -16.76
CA GLU A 167 -6.19 12.04 -17.83
C GLU A 167 -5.08 13.04 -17.47
N GLU A 168 -5.21 13.76 -16.34
CA GLU A 168 -4.22 14.65 -15.75
C GLU A 168 -3.42 13.97 -14.63
N THR A 169 -3.66 12.66 -14.41
CA THR A 169 -3.08 11.88 -13.32
C THR A 169 -2.15 10.79 -13.88
N VAL A 170 -1.01 10.59 -13.22
CA VAL A 170 -0.13 9.46 -13.46
C VAL A 170 -0.02 8.60 -12.21
N VAL A 171 -0.12 7.30 -12.37
CA VAL A 171 0.12 6.30 -11.32
C VAL A 171 1.53 5.72 -11.52
N ILE A 172 2.29 5.59 -10.44
CA ILE A 172 3.61 4.95 -10.42
C ILE A 172 3.51 3.76 -9.48
N GLY A 173 3.78 2.55 -9.96
CA GLY A 173 3.67 1.34 -9.16
C GLY A 173 4.43 0.14 -9.73
N ASP A 174 4.51 -0.94 -8.93
CA ASP A 174 5.23 -2.17 -9.28
C ASP A 174 4.33 -3.29 -9.80
N ASP A 175 3.03 -3.24 -9.48
CA ASP A 175 2.11 -4.31 -9.87
C ASP A 175 1.44 -4.04 -11.23
N PRO A 176 1.65 -4.93 -12.24
CA PRO A 176 1.12 -4.72 -13.59
C PRO A 176 -0.42 -4.70 -13.65
N VAL A 177 -1.11 -5.31 -12.68
CA VAL A 177 -2.58 -5.36 -12.63
C VAL A 177 -3.14 -4.29 -11.70
N LEU A 178 -2.68 -4.27 -10.44
CA LEU A 178 -3.24 -3.38 -9.42
C LEU A 178 -2.88 -1.91 -9.69
N ASP A 179 -1.69 -1.64 -10.22
CA ASP A 179 -1.23 -0.28 -10.50
C ASP A 179 -1.44 0.12 -11.95
N ILE A 180 -0.94 -0.68 -12.88
CA ILE A 180 -0.87 -0.26 -14.27
C ILE A 180 -2.23 -0.46 -14.95
N TYR A 181 -2.72 -1.70 -15.01
CA TYR A 181 -3.98 -2.01 -15.68
C TYR A 181 -5.16 -1.23 -15.06
N ASN A 182 -5.26 -1.17 -13.72
CA ASN A 182 -6.35 -0.49 -13.06
C ASN A 182 -6.31 1.04 -13.23
N ALA A 183 -5.13 1.66 -13.24
CA ALA A 183 -4.98 3.09 -13.58
C ALA A 183 -5.40 3.35 -15.03
N LYS A 184 -4.94 2.54 -15.98
CA LYS A 184 -5.33 2.66 -17.40
C LYS A 184 -6.84 2.52 -17.59
N ARG A 185 -7.51 1.63 -16.86
CA ARG A 185 -8.98 1.51 -16.87
C ARG A 185 -9.70 2.75 -16.39
N GLN A 186 -9.08 3.59 -15.59
CA GLN A 186 -9.62 4.88 -15.16
C GLN A 186 -9.23 6.03 -16.11
N GLY A 187 -8.50 5.77 -17.19
CA GLY A 187 -8.03 6.80 -18.13
C GLY A 187 -6.78 7.55 -17.67
N MET A 188 -6.09 7.05 -16.65
CA MET A 188 -4.85 7.63 -16.14
C MET A 188 -3.65 7.17 -16.97
N ARG A 189 -2.55 7.93 -16.91
CA ARG A 189 -1.23 7.42 -17.29
C ARG A 189 -0.67 6.51 -16.21
N ALA A 190 0.24 5.61 -16.59
CA ALA A 190 0.87 4.69 -15.66
C ALA A 190 2.35 4.48 -16.00
N ILE A 191 3.21 4.52 -14.97
CA ILE A 191 4.63 4.19 -15.06
C ILE A 191 4.86 2.95 -14.23
N HIS A 192 5.44 1.92 -14.84
CA HIS A 192 5.71 0.64 -14.21
C HIS A 192 7.16 0.58 -13.70
N ILE A 193 7.32 0.15 -12.45
CA ILE A 193 8.61 -0.18 -11.82
C ILE A 193 8.64 -1.70 -11.61
N PRO A 194 9.05 -2.51 -12.60
CA PRO A 194 8.91 -3.97 -12.57
C PRO A 194 9.97 -4.61 -11.66
N ARG A 195 9.83 -4.48 -10.33
CA ARG A 195 10.79 -5.04 -9.36
C ARG A 195 11.00 -6.54 -9.56
N GLU A 196 9.93 -7.31 -9.47
CA GLU A 196 9.91 -8.77 -9.59
C GLU A 196 8.82 -9.25 -10.57
N ALA A 197 8.00 -8.32 -11.08
CA ALA A 197 6.90 -8.62 -11.97
C ALA A 197 7.34 -8.60 -13.44
N GLU A 198 6.57 -9.27 -14.29
CA GLU A 198 6.70 -9.13 -15.73
C GLU A 198 6.35 -7.71 -16.18
N LEU A 199 7.05 -7.22 -17.19
CA LEU A 199 6.83 -5.90 -17.75
C LEU A 199 5.41 -5.76 -18.30
N SER A 200 4.68 -4.73 -17.86
CA SER A 200 3.36 -4.43 -18.40
C SER A 200 3.47 -3.67 -19.73
N GLU A 201 2.90 -4.24 -20.79
CA GLU A 201 2.79 -3.58 -22.11
C GLU A 201 1.83 -2.38 -22.10
N LEU A 202 1.00 -2.23 -21.05
CA LEU A 202 0.04 -1.14 -20.91
C LEU A 202 0.65 0.13 -20.30
N ALA A 203 1.86 0.05 -19.75
CA ALA A 203 2.53 1.18 -19.14
C ALA A 203 2.89 2.24 -20.19
N ASP A 204 2.67 3.51 -19.85
CA ASP A 204 3.10 4.64 -20.69
C ASP A 204 4.59 4.96 -20.51
N GLY A 205 5.21 4.41 -19.46
CA GLY A 205 6.65 4.49 -19.17
C GLY A 205 7.08 3.35 -18.27
N VAL A 206 8.38 3.05 -18.31
CA VAL A 206 9.03 2.04 -17.46
C VAL A 206 10.24 2.67 -16.81
N ALA A 207 10.45 2.39 -15.54
CA ALA A 207 11.56 2.92 -14.75
C ALA A 207 12.15 1.83 -13.85
N GLY A 208 13.43 1.93 -13.51
CA GLY A 208 14.10 1.01 -12.58
C GLY A 208 13.78 1.30 -11.12
N ASP A 209 13.45 2.57 -10.81
CA ASP A 209 13.09 3.02 -9.47
C ASP A 209 12.13 4.23 -9.53
N VAL A 210 11.68 4.68 -8.36
CA VAL A 210 10.72 5.79 -8.26
C VAL A 210 11.32 7.13 -8.69
N LEU A 211 12.61 7.35 -8.53
CA LEU A 211 13.27 8.59 -8.93
C LEU A 211 13.40 8.67 -10.46
N GLU A 212 13.68 7.54 -11.11
CA GLU A 212 13.64 7.46 -12.59
C GLU A 212 12.21 7.66 -13.12
N ALA A 213 11.21 7.09 -12.44
CA ALA A 213 9.81 7.31 -12.80
C ALA A 213 9.44 8.80 -12.75
N VAL A 214 9.88 9.53 -11.72
CA VAL A 214 9.64 10.98 -11.61
C VAL A 214 10.32 11.75 -12.74
N LYS A 215 11.50 11.37 -13.21
CA LYS A 215 12.13 12.00 -14.40
C LYS A 215 11.28 11.85 -15.67
N ILE A 216 10.57 10.72 -15.80
CA ILE A 216 9.63 10.55 -16.93
C ILE A 216 8.45 11.53 -16.77
N VAL A 217 7.93 11.68 -15.55
CA VAL A 217 6.83 12.64 -15.25
C VAL A 217 7.25 14.07 -15.57
N GLU A 218 8.49 14.48 -15.27
CA GLU A 218 9.03 15.82 -15.59
C GLU A 218 8.89 16.15 -17.10
N GLY A 219 8.99 15.15 -17.98
CA GLY A 219 8.78 15.30 -19.42
C GLY A 219 7.30 15.40 -19.84
N TRP A 220 6.35 15.23 -18.92
CA TRP A 220 4.90 15.24 -19.20
C TRP A 220 4.15 16.44 -18.58
N VAL A 221 4.83 17.26 -17.81
CA VAL A 221 4.30 18.47 -17.12
C VAL A 221 4.21 19.68 -18.05
#